data_1de2b81fe6bb068703551ed26cbb791c
#
_entry.id   1de2b81fe6bb068703551ed26cbb791c
#
_cell.length_a   1.000
_cell.length_b   1.000
_cell.length_c   1.000
_cell.angle_alpha   90.00
_cell.angle_beta   90.00
_cell.angle_gamma   90.00
#
_symmetry.space_group_name_H-M   'P 1'
#
loop_
_entity.id
_entity.type
_entity.pdbx_description
1 polymer ?
#
loop_
_entity_poly.entity_id
_entity_poly.type
_entity_poly.pdbx_seq_one_letter_code
_entity_poly.pdbx_strand_id
1 'polypeptide(L)'
;MSFSYEFPDRQELQKRPSTIWRYREALPIESDRHIVSFQEGYSPLVLDRVDGLDLWWKLEYVAPTGSVKDRGTSVLISRIKEMGIERIVEDSSGNAGASVAAYCARAQVSARIFVPQRASPNKKQQIKIYGAELVEVSGDREETAKAAQCAAKNTYYANQIWNPYFIEGTKTCSFEIVEQLGWEAPDYVMAPMGVGTIILSLGVGFRELRDQGIINHLPHIVGVQAQNCCPFYDAWKSGHKRKAYGSTIAEGIAHTDSPRFEEILAVIRESQGCVIIVSEEEIHKGITALSHRGFFVEPTSAVVLPGLSKLCRHADLAERKIVILLTGSGLKYTRPS
;
A
#
# COMPACT_ATOMS: atom_id res chain seq x y z
N MET A 1 -10.99 11.89 7.44
CA MET A 1 -10.76 12.50 8.76
C MET A 1 -9.56 13.42 8.59
N SER A 2 -9.64 14.68 8.96
CA SER A 2 -8.45 15.51 9.17
C SER A 2 -8.41 15.82 10.65
N PHE A 3 -7.33 15.49 11.33
CA PHE A 3 -7.07 15.98 12.67
C PHE A 3 -5.86 16.92 12.58
N SER A 4 -5.91 17.99 13.38
CA SER A 4 -4.83 18.97 13.41
C SER A 4 -3.72 18.45 14.31
N TYR A 5 -2.50 18.46 13.80
CA TYR A 5 -1.29 18.15 14.56
C TYR A 5 -0.15 19.07 14.07
N GLU A 6 0.85 19.24 14.90
CA GLU A 6 2.11 19.87 14.52
C GLU A 6 3.12 18.77 14.20
N PHE A 7 3.81 18.88 13.05
CA PHE A 7 4.79 17.88 12.67
C PHE A 7 6.00 17.96 13.64
N PRO A 8 6.52 16.83 14.12
CA PRO A 8 7.62 16.80 15.07
C PRO A 8 8.87 17.53 14.52
N ASP A 9 9.59 18.21 15.41
CA ASP A 9 10.87 18.83 15.06
C ASP A 9 11.87 17.79 14.55
N ARG A 10 12.70 18.17 13.55
CA ARG A 10 13.67 17.27 12.92
C ARG A 10 14.71 16.73 13.89
N GLN A 11 15.15 17.54 14.87
CA GLN A 11 16.12 17.10 15.90
C GLN A 11 15.49 16.10 16.86
N GLU A 12 14.20 16.28 17.15
CA GLU A 12 13.43 15.32 17.95
C GLU A 12 13.28 13.99 17.24
N LEU A 13 12.93 13.99 15.94
CA LEU A 13 12.82 12.79 15.12
C LEU A 13 14.11 11.97 15.06
N GLN A 14 15.29 12.62 15.04
CA GLN A 14 16.58 11.93 15.05
C GLN A 14 16.82 11.08 16.31
N LYS A 15 16.17 11.40 17.42
CA LYS A 15 16.29 10.67 18.70
C LYS A 15 15.29 9.51 18.79
N ARG A 16 14.28 9.45 17.94
CA ARG A 16 13.21 8.48 17.99
C ARG A 16 13.59 7.18 17.27
N PRO A 17 13.04 6.02 17.68
CA PRO A 17 13.21 4.76 16.95
C PRO A 17 12.80 4.87 15.48
N SER A 18 13.48 4.13 14.62
CA SER A 18 13.23 4.10 13.17
C SER A 18 12.00 3.24 12.83
N THR A 19 10.80 3.69 13.17
CA THR A 19 9.51 3.04 12.93
C THR A 19 8.48 4.07 12.45
N ILE A 20 7.28 3.65 12.04
CA ILE A 20 6.19 4.61 11.73
C ILE A 20 5.81 5.45 12.95
N TRP A 21 6.00 4.93 14.16
CA TRP A 21 5.62 5.56 15.41
C TRP A 21 6.51 6.75 15.81
N ARG A 22 7.60 6.97 15.06
CA ARG A 22 8.39 8.22 15.20
C ARG A 22 7.58 9.47 14.86
N TYR A 23 6.53 9.32 14.02
CA TYR A 23 5.60 10.38 13.63
C TYR A 23 4.31 10.35 14.46
N ARG A 24 4.45 10.04 15.75
CA ARG A 24 3.35 9.76 16.66
C ARG A 24 2.25 10.83 16.67
N GLU A 25 2.63 12.11 16.61
CA GLU A 25 1.73 13.25 16.62
C GLU A 25 0.83 13.28 15.37
N ALA A 26 1.31 12.76 14.27
CA ALA A 26 0.58 12.66 13.00
C ALA A 26 -0.34 11.43 12.92
N LEU A 27 -0.40 10.59 13.97
CA LEU A 27 -1.17 9.36 13.99
C LEU A 27 -2.35 9.44 14.98
N PRO A 28 -3.55 8.93 14.59
CA PRO A 28 -4.80 9.10 15.34
C PRO A 28 -4.92 8.11 16.52
N ILE A 29 -3.96 8.11 17.41
CA ILE A 29 -3.94 7.31 18.65
C ILE A 29 -3.82 8.25 19.84
N GLU A 30 -4.63 8.08 20.86
CA GLU A 30 -4.65 8.95 22.03
C GLU A 30 -3.60 8.52 23.07
N SER A 31 -3.37 7.22 23.23
CA SER A 31 -2.44 6.68 24.24
C SER A 31 -1.51 5.62 23.69
N ASP A 32 -0.20 5.81 23.92
CA ASP A 32 0.86 4.89 23.45
C ASP A 32 0.75 3.48 24.03
N ARG A 33 0.06 3.29 25.17
CA ARG A 33 -0.21 1.96 25.75
C ARG A 33 -1.00 1.03 24.83
N HIS A 34 -1.69 1.57 23.84
CA HIS A 34 -2.49 0.81 22.88
C HIS A 34 -1.75 0.53 21.58
N ILE A 35 -0.51 1.02 21.43
CA ILE A 35 0.30 0.78 20.24
C ILE A 35 0.55 -0.70 20.05
N VAL A 36 0.18 -1.21 18.88
CA VAL A 36 0.44 -2.58 18.42
C VAL A 36 1.43 -2.49 17.26
N SER A 37 2.68 -2.87 17.50
CA SER A 37 3.77 -2.71 16.55
C SER A 37 4.70 -3.93 16.53
N PHE A 38 5.24 -4.23 15.36
CA PHE A 38 6.40 -5.10 15.13
C PHE A 38 7.65 -4.28 14.74
N GLN A 39 7.66 -3.00 15.04
CA GLN A 39 8.70 -2.04 14.65
C GLN A 39 8.72 -1.79 13.12
N GLU A 40 7.54 -1.88 12.48
CA GLU A 40 7.35 -1.60 11.06
C GLU A 40 7.66 -0.13 10.72
N GLY A 41 7.99 0.09 9.46
CA GLY A 41 8.36 1.39 8.94
C GLY A 41 9.86 1.62 8.86
N TYR A 42 10.23 2.82 8.47
CA TYR A 42 11.59 3.25 8.15
C TYR A 42 12.32 2.26 7.24
N SER A 43 11.55 1.71 6.29
CA SER A 43 12.05 0.71 5.35
C SER A 43 13.21 1.27 4.51
N PRO A 44 14.17 0.45 4.08
CA PRO A 44 15.31 0.94 3.31
C PRO A 44 14.88 1.74 2.08
N LEU A 45 15.56 2.85 1.84
CA LEU A 45 15.50 3.64 0.61
C LEU A 45 16.86 3.49 -0.08
N VAL A 46 16.92 2.68 -1.14
CA VAL A 46 18.17 2.24 -1.78
C VAL A 46 18.34 2.96 -3.11
N LEU A 47 19.44 3.71 -3.25
CA LEU A 47 19.83 4.31 -4.53
C LEU A 47 20.39 3.24 -5.46
N ASP A 48 19.92 3.22 -6.69
CA ASP A 48 20.41 2.36 -7.77
C ASP A 48 20.41 3.14 -9.09
N ARG A 49 21.24 2.75 -10.03
CA ARG A 49 21.32 3.37 -11.34
C ARG A 49 20.76 2.43 -12.41
N VAL A 50 19.68 2.84 -13.06
CA VAL A 50 18.98 2.05 -14.08
C VAL A 50 18.83 2.89 -15.34
N ASP A 51 19.39 2.41 -16.46
CA ASP A 51 19.34 3.08 -17.77
C ASP A 51 19.77 4.56 -17.73
N GLY A 52 20.75 4.86 -16.86
CA GLY A 52 21.28 6.21 -16.69
C GLY A 52 20.52 7.10 -15.71
N LEU A 53 19.41 6.64 -15.16
CA LEU A 53 18.60 7.33 -14.15
C LEU A 53 19.00 6.92 -12.74
N ASP A 54 19.03 7.86 -11.82
CA ASP A 54 19.18 7.60 -10.39
C ASP A 54 17.80 7.32 -9.80
N LEU A 55 17.58 6.06 -9.38
CA LEU A 55 16.32 5.57 -8.83
C LEU A 55 16.47 5.27 -7.35
N TRP A 56 15.45 5.61 -6.59
CA TRP A 56 15.36 5.31 -5.17
C TRP A 56 14.33 4.22 -4.93
N TRP A 57 14.78 2.99 -4.63
CA TRP A 57 13.90 1.86 -4.31
C TRP A 57 13.45 1.93 -2.85
N LYS A 58 12.16 2.15 -2.60
CA LYS A 58 11.56 2.06 -1.26
C LYS A 58 11.13 0.63 -1.00
N LEU A 59 11.88 -0.09 -0.14
CA LEU A 59 11.73 -1.54 0.05
C LEU A 59 10.64 -1.87 1.08
N GLU A 60 9.39 -1.64 0.74
CA GLU A 60 8.25 -1.92 1.62
C GLU A 60 7.99 -3.43 1.81
N TYR A 61 8.53 -4.29 0.92
CA TYR A 61 8.39 -5.73 1.01
C TYR A 61 9.19 -6.38 2.16
N VAL A 62 10.08 -5.64 2.83
CA VAL A 62 10.84 -6.12 4.00
C VAL A 62 10.08 -5.93 5.32
N ALA A 63 8.88 -5.37 5.27
CA ALA A 63 8.01 -5.21 6.44
C ALA A 63 7.71 -6.57 7.12
N PRO A 64 7.34 -6.60 8.41
CA PRO A 64 7.22 -7.82 9.22
C PRO A 64 6.37 -8.95 8.62
N THR A 65 5.27 -8.62 7.93
CA THR A 65 4.46 -9.63 7.21
C THR A 65 4.79 -9.72 5.72
N GLY A 66 5.84 -9.03 5.26
CA GLY A 66 6.30 -9.02 3.89
C GLY A 66 5.54 -8.09 2.96
N SER A 67 4.93 -7.01 3.46
CA SER A 67 4.29 -6.01 2.60
C SER A 67 4.04 -4.66 3.27
N VAL A 68 3.87 -3.62 2.47
CA VAL A 68 3.51 -2.25 2.86
C VAL A 68 2.25 -2.16 3.74
N LYS A 69 1.43 -3.20 3.79
CA LYS A 69 0.17 -3.22 4.54
C LYS A 69 0.37 -3.08 6.05
N ASP A 70 1.53 -3.47 6.54
CA ASP A 70 1.86 -3.42 7.96
C ASP A 70 1.79 -2.01 8.54
N ARG A 71 2.13 -0.98 7.77
CA ARG A 71 2.00 0.42 8.19
C ARG A 71 0.57 0.79 8.58
N GLY A 72 -0.36 0.55 7.66
CA GLY A 72 -1.77 0.85 7.88
C GLY A 72 -2.39 -0.05 8.94
N THR A 73 -2.02 -1.32 8.93
CA THR A 73 -2.53 -2.31 9.88
C THR A 73 -2.11 -2.00 11.32
N SER A 74 -0.87 -1.57 11.54
CA SER A 74 -0.37 -1.20 12.87
C SER A 74 -1.24 -0.11 13.49
N VAL A 75 -1.50 0.98 12.78
CA VAL A 75 -2.34 2.08 13.29
C VAL A 75 -3.80 1.65 13.43
N LEU A 76 -4.34 0.92 12.46
CA LEU A 76 -5.71 0.40 12.52
C LEU A 76 -5.93 -0.48 13.76
N ILE A 77 -5.07 -1.47 14.00
CA ILE A 77 -5.24 -2.41 15.11
C ILE A 77 -4.93 -1.73 16.45
N SER A 78 -4.00 -0.79 16.50
CA SER A 78 -3.78 0.04 17.68
C SER A 78 -5.04 0.83 18.06
N ARG A 79 -5.70 1.45 17.07
CA ARG A 79 -6.95 2.17 17.32
C ARG A 79 -8.11 1.24 17.71
N ILE A 80 -8.22 0.08 17.11
CA ILE A 80 -9.20 -0.96 17.47
C ILE A 80 -9.02 -1.38 18.95
N LYS A 81 -7.76 -1.61 19.37
CA LYS A 81 -7.44 -1.93 20.74
C LYS A 81 -7.79 -0.79 21.71
N GLU A 82 -7.51 0.46 21.32
CA GLU A 82 -7.82 1.65 22.12
C GLU A 82 -9.34 1.83 22.30
N MET A 83 -10.14 1.48 21.28
CA MET A 83 -11.61 1.48 21.35
C MET A 83 -12.18 0.30 22.16
N GLY A 84 -11.34 -0.61 22.67
CA GLY A 84 -11.78 -1.78 23.42
C GLY A 84 -12.48 -2.85 22.56
N ILE A 85 -12.23 -2.87 21.24
CA ILE A 85 -12.85 -3.82 20.31
C ILE A 85 -12.06 -5.12 20.35
N GLU A 86 -12.71 -6.22 20.71
CA GLU A 86 -12.09 -7.53 20.86
C GLU A 86 -12.23 -8.43 19.63
N ARG A 87 -13.09 -8.08 18.67
CA ARG A 87 -13.38 -8.90 17.48
C ARG A 87 -13.52 -8.02 16.25
N ILE A 88 -12.94 -8.50 15.14
CA ILE A 88 -13.02 -7.82 13.85
C ILE A 88 -13.31 -8.80 12.70
N VAL A 89 -13.77 -8.25 11.59
CA VAL A 89 -13.85 -8.95 10.30
C VAL A 89 -13.07 -8.19 9.24
N GLU A 90 -12.49 -8.94 8.30
CA GLU A 90 -11.73 -8.42 7.15
C GLU A 90 -12.02 -9.31 5.92
N ASP A 91 -11.93 -8.79 4.69
CA ASP A 91 -12.27 -9.50 3.44
C ASP A 91 -11.11 -9.60 2.44
N SER A 92 -9.88 -9.60 2.92
CA SER A 92 -8.71 -9.72 2.04
C SER A 92 -8.05 -11.08 2.13
N SER A 93 -7.97 -11.78 1.01
CA SER A 93 -7.16 -13.00 0.86
C SER A 93 -5.67 -12.72 0.63
N GLY A 94 -5.27 -11.46 0.47
CA GLY A 94 -3.92 -11.06 0.11
C GLY A 94 -3.09 -10.50 1.27
N ASN A 95 -2.22 -9.56 0.93
CA ASN A 95 -1.31 -8.94 1.88
C ASN A 95 -2.02 -8.24 3.05
N ALA A 96 -3.20 -7.63 2.82
CA ALA A 96 -3.94 -6.98 3.90
C ALA A 96 -4.47 -7.99 4.92
N GLY A 97 -5.11 -9.08 4.47
CA GLY A 97 -5.59 -10.13 5.37
C GLY A 97 -4.48 -10.78 6.20
N ALA A 98 -3.32 -11.05 5.59
CA ALA A 98 -2.15 -11.58 6.31
C ALA A 98 -1.62 -10.59 7.35
N SER A 99 -1.53 -9.31 7.01
CA SER A 99 -1.12 -8.26 7.93
C SER A 99 -2.11 -8.10 9.09
N VAL A 100 -3.41 -7.99 8.79
CA VAL A 100 -4.46 -7.88 9.83
C VAL A 100 -4.43 -9.09 10.77
N ALA A 101 -4.29 -10.31 10.25
CA ALA A 101 -4.19 -11.51 11.08
C ALA A 101 -3.00 -11.45 12.05
N ALA A 102 -1.81 -11.04 11.58
CA ALA A 102 -0.60 -10.94 12.38
C ALA A 102 -0.73 -9.90 13.52
N TYR A 103 -1.20 -8.70 13.18
CA TYR A 103 -1.36 -7.63 14.16
C TYR A 103 -2.49 -7.89 15.15
N CYS A 104 -3.57 -8.55 14.73
CA CYS A 104 -4.63 -9.02 15.63
C CYS A 104 -4.10 -10.07 16.62
N ALA A 105 -3.29 -11.02 16.16
CA ALA A 105 -2.65 -11.99 17.06
C ALA A 105 -1.79 -11.28 18.14
N ARG A 106 -0.98 -10.28 17.74
CA ARG A 106 -0.17 -9.49 18.66
C ARG A 106 -1.00 -8.64 19.63
N ALA A 107 -2.15 -8.15 19.18
CA ALA A 107 -3.08 -7.35 20.00
C ALA A 107 -3.98 -8.16 20.89
N GLN A 108 -4.04 -9.50 20.70
CA GLN A 108 -5.01 -10.41 21.30
C GLN A 108 -6.47 -10.05 20.90
N VAL A 109 -6.66 -9.60 19.66
CA VAL A 109 -7.95 -9.31 19.04
C VAL A 109 -8.33 -10.49 18.16
N SER A 110 -9.56 -11.00 18.29
CA SER A 110 -10.05 -12.08 17.43
C SER A 110 -10.33 -11.58 16.01
N ALA A 111 -9.75 -12.20 14.99
CA ALA A 111 -9.97 -11.85 13.61
C ALA A 111 -10.66 -12.97 12.83
N ARG A 112 -11.73 -12.62 12.10
CA ARG A 112 -12.35 -13.47 11.08
C ARG A 112 -12.03 -12.89 9.70
N ILE A 113 -11.33 -13.66 8.88
CA ILE A 113 -10.89 -13.20 7.56
C ILE A 113 -11.62 -13.97 6.48
N PHE A 114 -12.46 -13.26 5.73
CA PHE A 114 -13.23 -13.78 4.64
C PHE A 114 -12.36 -13.80 3.36
N VAL A 115 -12.32 -14.94 2.69
CA VAL A 115 -11.51 -15.10 1.47
C VAL A 115 -12.29 -15.88 0.40
N PRO A 116 -12.08 -15.61 -0.90
CA PRO A 116 -12.61 -16.45 -1.94
C PRO A 116 -12.08 -17.88 -1.81
N GLN A 117 -12.93 -18.87 -2.02
CA GLN A 117 -12.54 -20.28 -1.93
C GLN A 117 -11.33 -20.63 -2.80
N ARG A 118 -11.19 -19.98 -3.97
CA ARG A 118 -10.08 -20.14 -4.91
C ARG A 118 -8.83 -19.29 -4.60
N ALA A 119 -8.79 -18.59 -3.47
CA ALA A 119 -7.60 -17.82 -3.10
C ALA A 119 -6.36 -18.73 -2.92
N SER A 120 -5.18 -18.19 -3.20
CA SER A 120 -3.89 -18.89 -3.14
C SER A 120 -3.70 -19.63 -1.80
N PRO A 121 -3.32 -20.93 -1.82
CA PRO A 121 -3.10 -21.71 -0.60
C PRO A 121 -2.09 -21.07 0.35
N ASN A 122 -0.98 -20.50 -0.16
CA ASN A 122 0.05 -19.88 0.67
C ASN A 122 -0.46 -18.66 1.42
N LYS A 123 -1.29 -17.84 0.77
CA LYS A 123 -1.91 -16.67 1.43
C LYS A 123 -2.89 -17.10 2.52
N LYS A 124 -3.70 -18.14 2.25
CA LYS A 124 -4.58 -18.75 3.27
C LYS A 124 -3.79 -19.31 4.45
N GLN A 125 -2.67 -19.99 4.17
CA GLN A 125 -1.81 -20.56 5.20
C GLN A 125 -1.20 -19.47 6.08
N GLN A 126 -0.74 -18.36 5.51
CA GLN A 126 -0.19 -17.23 6.27
C GLN A 126 -1.23 -16.62 7.21
N ILE A 127 -2.50 -16.50 6.79
CA ILE A 127 -3.60 -16.03 7.65
C ILE A 127 -3.85 -17.01 8.80
N LYS A 128 -3.93 -18.32 8.49
CA LYS A 128 -4.23 -19.37 9.48
C LYS A 128 -3.14 -19.51 10.56
N ILE A 129 -1.86 -19.37 10.18
CA ILE A 129 -0.76 -19.56 11.12
C ILE A 129 -0.72 -18.50 12.23
N TYR A 130 -1.29 -17.32 11.97
CA TYR A 130 -1.45 -16.27 12.97
C TYR A 130 -2.68 -16.46 13.87
N GLY A 131 -3.42 -17.57 13.70
CA GLY A 131 -4.57 -17.90 14.56
C GLY A 131 -5.89 -17.21 14.17
N ALA A 132 -5.96 -16.52 13.04
CA ALA A 132 -7.20 -15.94 12.57
C ALA A 132 -8.16 -17.03 12.04
N GLU A 133 -9.46 -16.86 12.29
CA GLU A 133 -10.51 -17.69 11.69
C GLU A 133 -10.61 -17.37 10.19
N LEU A 134 -10.30 -18.35 9.35
CA LEU A 134 -10.42 -18.21 7.90
C LEU A 134 -11.81 -18.69 7.45
N VAL A 135 -12.60 -17.78 6.86
CA VAL A 135 -13.92 -18.07 6.30
C VAL A 135 -13.81 -18.10 4.77
N GLU A 136 -13.92 -19.28 4.19
CA GLU A 136 -13.89 -19.46 2.74
C GLU A 136 -15.29 -19.25 2.15
N VAL A 137 -15.41 -18.30 1.20
CA VAL A 137 -16.66 -17.92 0.56
C VAL A 137 -16.67 -18.44 -0.88
N SER A 138 -17.76 -19.12 -1.26
CA SER A 138 -17.96 -19.51 -2.66
C SER A 138 -18.25 -18.29 -3.52
N GLY A 139 -17.67 -18.28 -4.74
CA GLY A 139 -17.81 -17.16 -5.66
C GLY A 139 -16.56 -16.31 -5.77
N ASP A 140 -16.76 -15.06 -6.13
CA ASP A 140 -15.68 -14.12 -6.40
C ASP A 140 -15.38 -13.18 -5.18
N ARG A 141 -14.63 -12.14 -5.46
CA ARG A 141 -14.22 -11.15 -4.46
C ARG A 141 -15.40 -10.29 -3.98
N GLU A 142 -16.38 -10.02 -4.84
CA GLU A 142 -17.52 -9.20 -4.49
C GLU A 142 -18.44 -9.93 -3.50
N GLU A 143 -18.66 -11.23 -3.73
CA GLU A 143 -19.43 -12.08 -2.80
C GLU A 143 -18.72 -12.24 -1.46
N THR A 144 -17.39 -12.34 -1.49
CA THR A 144 -16.58 -12.36 -0.28
C THR A 144 -16.73 -11.07 0.52
N ALA A 145 -16.68 -9.91 -0.14
CA ALA A 145 -16.88 -8.61 0.50
C ALA A 145 -18.29 -8.48 1.09
N LYS A 146 -19.33 -8.91 0.37
CA LYS A 146 -20.72 -8.92 0.87
C LYS A 146 -20.87 -9.80 2.11
N ALA A 147 -20.25 -10.97 2.13
CA ALA A 147 -20.29 -11.88 3.28
C ALA A 147 -19.62 -11.25 4.52
N ALA A 148 -18.44 -10.62 4.33
CA ALA A 148 -17.74 -9.92 5.40
C ALA A 148 -18.53 -8.71 5.92
N GLN A 149 -19.12 -7.89 5.03
CA GLN A 149 -19.99 -6.78 5.41
C GLN A 149 -21.24 -7.23 6.19
N CYS A 150 -21.82 -8.37 5.79
CA CYS A 150 -22.94 -8.95 6.53
C CYS A 150 -22.50 -9.37 7.94
N ALA A 151 -21.35 -9.99 8.09
CA ALA A 151 -20.79 -10.36 9.39
C ALA A 151 -20.42 -9.13 10.24
N ALA A 152 -20.05 -8.03 9.59
CA ALA A 152 -19.67 -6.77 10.24
C ALA A 152 -20.84 -6.03 10.92
N LYS A 153 -22.09 -6.42 10.72
CA LYS A 153 -23.25 -5.79 11.38
C LYS A 153 -23.17 -5.80 12.91
N ASN A 154 -22.47 -6.78 13.48
CA ASN A 154 -22.32 -6.98 14.92
C ASN A 154 -20.85 -6.93 15.38
N THR A 155 -19.93 -6.44 14.51
CA THR A 155 -18.52 -6.34 14.85
C THR A 155 -17.85 -5.28 13.97
N TYR A 156 -16.56 -5.02 14.19
CA TYR A 156 -15.82 -3.99 13.47
C TYR A 156 -15.31 -4.50 12.11
N TYR A 157 -15.58 -3.74 11.04
CA TYR A 157 -15.08 -4.03 9.69
C TYR A 157 -13.72 -3.37 9.47
N ALA A 158 -12.66 -4.17 9.44
CA ALA A 158 -11.28 -3.71 9.40
C ALA A 158 -10.70 -3.59 7.97
N ASN A 159 -11.55 -3.36 6.97
CA ASN A 159 -11.14 -3.27 5.57
C ASN A 159 -10.25 -2.05 5.31
N GLN A 160 -9.15 -2.27 4.59
CA GLN A 160 -8.06 -1.32 4.36
C GLN A 160 -8.46 -0.03 3.63
N ILE A 161 -9.45 -0.09 2.71
CA ILE A 161 -9.83 1.09 1.91
C ILE A 161 -10.95 1.91 2.57
N TRP A 162 -11.82 1.24 3.32
CA TRP A 162 -12.89 1.90 4.06
C TRP A 162 -12.38 2.60 5.32
N ASN A 163 -11.33 2.05 5.94
CA ASN A 163 -10.89 2.47 7.25
C ASN A 163 -9.89 3.64 7.18
N PRO A 164 -10.23 4.83 7.73
CA PRO A 164 -9.34 5.98 7.71
C PRO A 164 -8.03 5.72 8.47
N TYR A 165 -8.05 4.96 9.56
CA TYR A 165 -6.86 4.65 10.36
C TYR A 165 -5.80 3.88 9.57
N PHE A 166 -6.25 3.05 8.61
CA PHE A 166 -5.32 2.36 7.70
C PHE A 166 -4.61 3.34 6.76
N ILE A 167 -5.34 4.34 6.25
CA ILE A 167 -4.77 5.40 5.40
C ILE A 167 -3.75 6.22 6.19
N GLU A 168 -4.10 6.60 7.43
CA GLU A 168 -3.24 7.36 8.34
C GLU A 168 -1.92 6.64 8.64
N GLY A 169 -1.95 5.32 8.88
CA GLY A 169 -0.73 4.53 9.05
C GLY A 169 0.10 4.45 7.77
N THR A 170 -0.54 4.23 6.64
CA THR A 170 0.15 4.09 5.34
C THR A 170 0.76 5.41 4.85
N LYS A 171 0.18 6.58 5.17
CA LYS A 171 0.71 7.90 4.79
C LYS A 171 2.11 8.18 5.32
N THR A 172 2.52 7.52 6.43
CA THR A 172 3.87 7.64 6.99
C THR A 172 4.97 7.26 6.00
N CYS A 173 4.64 6.50 4.95
CA CYS A 173 5.56 6.22 3.85
C CYS A 173 6.05 7.50 3.17
N SER A 174 5.18 8.49 2.98
CA SER A 174 5.55 9.80 2.42
C SER A 174 6.48 10.58 3.35
N PHE A 175 6.23 10.53 4.66
CA PHE A 175 7.06 11.18 5.66
C PHE A 175 8.48 10.60 5.65
N GLU A 176 8.59 9.27 5.64
CA GLU A 176 9.88 8.60 5.59
C GLU A 176 10.66 8.87 4.30
N ILE A 177 9.98 8.87 3.15
CA ILE A 177 10.61 9.21 1.88
C ILE A 177 11.26 10.58 1.95
N VAL A 178 10.53 11.59 2.43
CA VAL A 178 11.04 12.96 2.56
C VAL A 178 12.17 13.04 3.60
N GLU A 179 12.02 12.39 4.76
CA GLU A 179 13.07 12.35 5.78
C GLU A 179 14.35 11.68 5.25
N GLN A 180 14.23 10.52 4.59
CA GLN A 180 15.37 9.77 4.04
C GLN A 180 16.05 10.46 2.85
N LEU A 181 15.34 11.33 2.14
CA LEU A 181 15.87 12.20 1.09
C LEU A 181 16.43 13.54 1.64
N GLY A 182 16.67 13.65 2.95
CA GLY A 182 17.21 14.85 3.56
C GLY A 182 16.20 16.00 3.68
N TRP A 183 14.93 15.68 3.84
CA TRP A 183 13.81 16.62 3.96
C TRP A 183 13.46 17.35 2.65
N GLU A 184 13.74 16.69 1.54
CA GLU A 184 13.36 17.17 0.22
C GLU A 184 12.29 16.25 -0.39
N ALA A 185 11.32 16.85 -1.10
CA ALA A 185 10.38 16.07 -1.88
C ALA A 185 11.07 15.44 -3.09
N PRO A 186 10.78 14.17 -3.45
CA PRO A 186 11.19 13.65 -4.75
C PRO A 186 10.38 14.33 -5.87
N ASP A 187 10.87 14.26 -7.11
CA ASP A 187 10.10 14.73 -8.27
C ASP A 187 8.96 13.75 -8.60
N TYR A 188 9.23 12.46 -8.52
CA TYR A 188 8.27 11.40 -8.84
C TYR A 188 8.22 10.35 -7.73
N VAL A 189 6.99 9.86 -7.47
CA VAL A 189 6.76 8.66 -6.65
C VAL A 189 5.90 7.69 -7.43
N MET A 190 6.41 6.49 -7.67
CA MET A 190 5.74 5.46 -8.44
C MET A 190 5.35 4.28 -7.56
N ALA A 191 4.11 3.81 -7.67
CA ALA A 191 3.61 2.67 -6.91
C ALA A 191 2.61 1.82 -7.72
N PRO A 192 2.50 0.50 -7.39
CA PRO A 192 1.41 -0.33 -7.90
C PRO A 192 0.05 0.20 -7.45
N MET A 193 -0.94 0.17 -8.34
CA MET A 193 -2.26 0.74 -8.11
C MET A 193 -3.36 -0.31 -8.28
N GLY A 194 -3.80 -0.92 -7.18
CA GLY A 194 -4.97 -1.80 -7.13
C GLY A 194 -6.22 -1.02 -6.71
N VAL A 195 -6.74 -1.28 -5.50
CA VAL A 195 -7.87 -0.53 -4.93
C VAL A 195 -7.53 0.94 -4.62
N GLY A 196 -6.27 1.33 -4.78
CA GLY A 196 -5.79 2.71 -4.69
C GLY A 196 -5.35 3.18 -3.29
N THR A 197 -5.38 2.32 -2.27
CA THR A 197 -5.02 2.68 -0.89
C THR A 197 -3.64 3.36 -0.79
N ILE A 198 -2.61 2.81 -1.46
CA ILE A 198 -1.25 3.35 -1.42
C ILE A 198 -1.20 4.74 -2.06
N ILE A 199 -1.81 4.92 -3.23
CA ILE A 199 -1.87 6.20 -3.95
C ILE A 199 -2.53 7.27 -3.08
N LEU A 200 -3.68 6.93 -2.49
CA LEU A 200 -4.41 7.83 -1.60
C LEU A 200 -3.57 8.22 -0.38
N SER A 201 -2.93 7.24 0.27
CA SER A 201 -2.11 7.48 1.46
C SER A 201 -0.87 8.33 1.14
N LEU A 202 -0.20 8.08 0.01
CA LEU A 202 0.90 8.91 -0.46
C LEU A 202 0.45 10.36 -0.67
N GLY A 203 -0.69 10.56 -1.34
CA GLY A 203 -1.25 11.89 -1.56
C GLY A 203 -1.60 12.62 -0.27
N VAL A 204 -2.20 11.91 0.70
CA VAL A 204 -2.49 12.48 2.03
C VAL A 204 -1.19 12.91 2.72
N GLY A 205 -0.19 12.03 2.79
CA GLY A 205 1.05 12.32 3.50
C GLY A 205 1.86 13.46 2.86
N PHE A 206 2.01 13.48 1.54
CA PHE A 206 2.73 14.59 0.87
C PHE A 206 1.97 15.92 0.97
N ARG A 207 0.63 15.90 0.93
CA ARG A 207 -0.18 17.11 1.14
C ARG A 207 0.02 17.66 2.55
N GLU A 208 -0.02 16.82 3.58
CA GLU A 208 0.22 17.24 4.96
C GLU A 208 1.62 17.85 5.14
N LEU A 209 2.65 17.25 4.56
CA LEU A 209 4.01 17.80 4.60
C LEU A 209 4.11 19.16 3.88
N ARG A 210 3.45 19.32 2.74
CA ARG A 210 3.39 20.61 2.03
C ARG A 210 2.65 21.67 2.84
N ASP A 211 1.49 21.34 3.36
CA ASP A 211 0.61 22.27 4.08
C ASP A 211 1.24 22.73 5.41
N GLN A 212 2.14 21.93 5.97
CA GLN A 212 2.98 22.30 7.12
C GLN A 212 4.33 22.94 6.76
N GLY A 213 4.58 23.20 5.47
CA GLY A 213 5.79 23.86 4.99
C GLY A 213 7.07 23.02 5.11
N ILE A 214 6.95 21.69 5.30
CA ILE A 214 8.10 20.77 5.36
C ILE A 214 8.70 20.58 3.96
N ILE A 215 7.84 20.49 2.94
CA ILE A 215 8.21 20.46 1.53
C ILE A 215 7.54 21.61 0.78
N ASN A 216 8.11 22.00 -0.36
CA ASN A 216 7.64 23.17 -1.14
C ASN A 216 6.78 22.78 -2.36
N HIS A 217 6.72 21.50 -2.73
CA HIS A 217 5.91 21.00 -3.84
C HIS A 217 5.44 19.57 -3.57
N LEU A 218 4.40 19.13 -4.29
CA LEU A 218 3.96 17.74 -4.30
C LEU A 218 4.75 16.97 -5.36
N PRO A 219 5.22 15.74 -5.08
CA PRO A 219 5.77 14.89 -6.12
C PRO A 219 4.69 14.46 -7.10
N HIS A 220 5.06 14.21 -8.37
CA HIS A 220 4.19 13.56 -9.33
C HIS A 220 3.92 12.12 -8.88
N ILE A 221 2.69 11.79 -8.52
CA ILE A 221 2.32 10.43 -8.07
C ILE A 221 1.88 9.61 -9.28
N VAL A 222 2.62 8.53 -9.56
CA VAL A 222 2.40 7.65 -10.70
C VAL A 222 1.86 6.30 -10.24
N GLY A 223 0.61 6.01 -10.61
CA GLY A 223 -0.02 4.72 -10.37
C GLY A 223 0.22 3.74 -11.52
N VAL A 224 0.64 2.50 -11.24
CA VAL A 224 0.84 1.48 -12.26
C VAL A 224 -0.20 0.37 -12.12
N GLN A 225 -0.95 0.10 -13.19
CA GLN A 225 -1.97 -0.95 -13.25
C GLN A 225 -1.60 -2.02 -14.29
N ALA A 226 -2.14 -3.23 -14.12
CA ALA A 226 -2.09 -4.26 -15.16
C ALA A 226 -3.08 -3.92 -16.28
N GLN A 227 -2.68 -4.04 -17.54
CA GLN A 227 -3.51 -3.74 -18.72
C GLN A 227 -4.84 -4.51 -18.72
N ASN A 228 -4.82 -5.74 -18.20
CA ASN A 228 -6.02 -6.58 -18.12
C ASN A 228 -7.02 -6.09 -17.06
N CYS A 229 -6.56 -5.34 -16.04
CA CYS A 229 -7.41 -4.81 -14.97
C CYS A 229 -6.94 -3.39 -14.59
N CYS A 230 -7.44 -2.37 -15.29
CA CYS A 230 -6.96 -1.00 -15.18
C CYS A 230 -8.09 0.06 -15.10
N PRO A 231 -9.02 -0.05 -14.14
CA PRO A 231 -10.18 0.85 -14.07
C PRO A 231 -9.81 2.31 -13.86
N PHE A 232 -8.74 2.60 -13.11
CA PHE A 232 -8.27 3.96 -12.89
C PHE A 232 -7.65 4.58 -14.14
N TYR A 233 -6.88 3.79 -14.90
CA TYR A 233 -6.34 4.25 -16.18
C TYR A 233 -7.45 4.60 -17.16
N ASP A 234 -8.46 3.75 -17.30
CA ASP A 234 -9.58 3.97 -18.19
C ASP A 234 -10.33 5.26 -17.81
N ALA A 235 -10.67 5.42 -16.54
CA ALA A 235 -11.37 6.63 -16.07
C ALA A 235 -10.49 7.89 -16.14
N TRP A 236 -9.20 7.79 -15.85
CA TRP A 236 -8.26 8.90 -15.94
C TRP A 236 -8.11 9.40 -17.38
N LYS A 237 -8.06 8.46 -18.36
CA LYS A 237 -7.84 8.76 -19.77
C LYS A 237 -9.11 9.14 -20.53
N SER A 238 -10.23 8.44 -20.28
CA SER A 238 -11.46 8.56 -21.07
C SER A 238 -12.69 9.02 -20.28
N GLY A 239 -12.56 9.21 -18.97
CA GLY A 239 -13.66 9.60 -18.08
C GLY A 239 -14.58 8.45 -17.66
N HIS A 240 -14.38 7.22 -18.16
CA HIS A 240 -15.23 6.07 -17.84
C HIS A 240 -14.45 4.76 -17.78
N LYS A 241 -14.95 3.79 -17.01
CA LYS A 241 -14.39 2.45 -16.89
C LYS A 241 -14.90 1.53 -17.99
N ARG A 242 -14.12 0.49 -18.35
CA ARG A 242 -14.61 -0.61 -19.20
C ARG A 242 -15.72 -1.39 -18.51
N LYS A 243 -16.55 -2.09 -19.28
CA LYS A 243 -17.63 -2.94 -18.74
C LYS A 243 -17.12 -4.20 -18.04
N ALA A 244 -15.97 -4.71 -18.43
CA ALA A 244 -15.36 -5.91 -17.87
C ALA A 244 -13.83 -5.84 -17.90
N TYR A 245 -13.19 -6.55 -16.98
CA TYR A 245 -11.74 -6.67 -16.84
C TYR A 245 -11.33 -8.14 -16.81
N GLY A 246 -10.11 -8.41 -17.26
CA GLY A 246 -9.53 -9.76 -17.27
C GLY A 246 -8.68 -10.04 -16.02
N SER A 247 -8.17 -11.27 -15.98
CA SER A 247 -7.23 -11.69 -14.94
C SER A 247 -5.81 -11.15 -15.19
N THR A 248 -5.05 -11.02 -14.11
CA THR A 248 -3.63 -10.66 -14.14
C THR A 248 -2.86 -11.47 -13.11
N ILE A 249 -1.58 -11.78 -13.39
CA ILE A 249 -0.67 -12.40 -12.41
C ILE A 249 -0.37 -11.44 -11.24
N ALA A 250 -0.53 -10.15 -11.43
CA ALA A 250 -0.41 -9.13 -10.40
C ALA A 250 -1.69 -9.06 -9.55
N GLU A 251 -2.05 -10.17 -8.87
CA GLU A 251 -3.31 -10.34 -8.12
C GLU A 251 -3.59 -9.20 -7.12
N GLY A 252 -2.55 -8.62 -6.51
CA GLY A 252 -2.71 -7.55 -5.51
C GLY A 252 -3.23 -6.23 -6.10
N ILE A 253 -3.24 -6.09 -7.44
CA ILE A 253 -3.82 -4.95 -8.15
C ILE A 253 -5.01 -5.32 -9.05
N ALA A 254 -5.49 -6.58 -9.00
CA ALA A 254 -6.66 -7.04 -9.74
C ALA A 254 -7.96 -6.57 -9.07
N HIS A 255 -8.20 -5.27 -9.09
CA HIS A 255 -9.39 -4.64 -8.52
C HIS A 255 -10.14 -3.86 -9.59
N THR A 256 -11.42 -4.15 -9.75
CA THR A 256 -12.29 -3.55 -10.77
C THR A 256 -12.95 -2.25 -10.31
N ASP A 257 -12.96 -2.01 -8.99
CA ASP A 257 -13.56 -0.82 -8.38
C ASP A 257 -12.89 -0.43 -7.06
N SER A 258 -13.24 0.75 -6.56
CA SER A 258 -12.82 1.27 -5.25
C SER A 258 -13.91 2.17 -4.67
N PRO A 259 -14.25 2.05 -3.39
CA PRO A 259 -15.22 2.95 -2.76
C PRO A 259 -14.74 4.41 -2.65
N ARG A 260 -13.43 4.64 -2.83
CA ARG A 260 -12.80 5.98 -2.79
C ARG A 260 -12.22 6.39 -4.15
N PHE A 261 -12.87 5.94 -5.22
CA PHE A 261 -12.39 6.05 -6.59
C PHE A 261 -12.05 7.49 -7.00
N GLU A 262 -12.98 8.43 -6.77
CA GLU A 262 -12.79 9.84 -7.12
C GLU A 262 -11.73 10.54 -6.28
N GLU A 263 -11.62 10.21 -4.99
CA GLU A 263 -10.58 10.75 -4.13
C GLU A 263 -9.18 10.35 -4.62
N ILE A 264 -9.04 9.10 -5.08
CA ILE A 264 -7.78 8.58 -5.61
C ILE A 264 -7.41 9.27 -6.94
N LEU A 265 -8.39 9.45 -7.83
CA LEU A 265 -8.18 10.21 -9.07
C LEU A 265 -7.86 11.69 -8.79
N ALA A 266 -8.46 12.27 -7.76
CA ALA A 266 -8.15 13.64 -7.33
C ALA A 266 -6.69 13.78 -6.88
N VAL A 267 -6.15 12.79 -6.14
CA VAL A 267 -4.73 12.75 -5.77
C VAL A 267 -3.82 12.73 -7.00
N ILE A 268 -4.12 11.89 -7.99
CA ILE A 268 -3.34 11.83 -9.25
C ILE A 268 -3.36 13.18 -9.97
N ARG A 269 -4.53 13.83 -10.07
CA ARG A 269 -4.68 15.14 -10.73
C ARG A 269 -3.96 16.25 -9.97
N GLU A 270 -4.13 16.32 -8.65
CA GLU A 270 -3.51 17.35 -7.79
C GLU A 270 -1.98 17.28 -7.83
N SER A 271 -1.44 16.06 -7.83
CA SER A 271 0.01 15.82 -7.92
C SER A 271 0.54 15.98 -9.36
N GLN A 272 -0.29 16.32 -10.33
CA GLN A 272 0.05 16.34 -11.77
C GLN A 272 0.69 15.00 -12.21
N GLY A 273 0.30 13.91 -11.56
CA GLY A 273 0.75 12.57 -11.84
C GLY A 273 0.02 11.93 -13.01
N CYS A 274 0.18 10.61 -13.14
CA CYS A 274 -0.49 9.85 -14.19
C CYS A 274 -0.77 8.41 -13.77
N VAL A 275 -1.56 7.71 -14.59
CA VAL A 275 -1.77 6.26 -14.46
C VAL A 275 -1.17 5.58 -15.68
N ILE A 276 -0.34 4.57 -15.46
CA ILE A 276 0.35 3.79 -16.50
C ILE A 276 -0.15 2.35 -16.46
N ILE A 277 -0.27 1.73 -17.64
CA ILE A 277 -0.63 0.30 -17.76
C ILE A 277 0.52 -0.51 -18.32
N VAL A 278 0.66 -1.74 -17.81
CA VAL A 278 1.66 -2.72 -18.25
C VAL A 278 1.00 -4.05 -18.59
N SER A 279 1.49 -4.72 -19.65
CA SER A 279 0.97 -6.02 -20.08
C SER A 279 1.49 -7.15 -19.17
N GLU A 280 0.86 -8.33 -19.25
CA GLU A 280 1.31 -9.52 -18.52
C GLU A 280 2.76 -9.91 -18.90
N GLU A 281 3.13 -9.80 -20.18
CA GLU A 281 4.51 -10.05 -20.64
C GLU A 281 5.50 -9.04 -20.00
N GLU A 282 5.13 -7.76 -19.95
CA GLU A 282 5.96 -6.74 -19.32
C GLU A 282 6.10 -6.99 -17.81
N ILE A 283 5.06 -7.48 -17.13
CA ILE A 283 5.13 -7.86 -15.72
C ILE A 283 6.14 -9.00 -15.50
N HIS A 284 6.09 -10.05 -16.33
CA HIS A 284 7.07 -11.16 -16.28
C HIS A 284 8.51 -10.67 -16.48
N LYS A 285 8.73 -9.79 -17.47
CA LYS A 285 10.05 -9.15 -17.68
C LYS A 285 10.48 -8.32 -16.46
N GLY A 286 9.55 -7.59 -15.85
CA GLY A 286 9.78 -6.81 -14.64
C GLY A 286 10.21 -7.66 -13.45
N ILE A 287 9.55 -8.82 -13.23
CA ILE A 287 9.95 -9.79 -12.19
C ILE A 287 11.38 -10.25 -12.40
N THR A 288 11.72 -10.68 -13.63
CA THR A 288 13.07 -11.17 -13.96
C THR A 288 14.12 -10.07 -13.79
N ALA A 289 13.85 -8.87 -14.29
CA ALA A 289 14.80 -7.75 -14.22
C ALA A 289 15.06 -7.29 -12.78
N LEU A 290 14.02 -7.23 -11.92
CA LEU A 290 14.18 -6.92 -10.50
C LEU A 290 14.93 -8.03 -9.76
N SER A 291 14.64 -9.30 -10.06
CA SER A 291 15.36 -10.44 -9.45
C SER A 291 16.86 -10.42 -9.78
N HIS A 292 17.24 -10.06 -11.02
CA HIS A 292 18.65 -9.92 -11.42
C HIS A 292 19.35 -8.71 -10.76
N ARG A 293 18.58 -7.79 -10.17
CA ARG A 293 19.10 -6.69 -9.33
C ARG A 293 19.08 -7.02 -7.83
N GLY A 294 18.70 -8.26 -7.47
CA GLY A 294 18.63 -8.71 -6.07
C GLY A 294 17.29 -8.40 -5.37
N PHE A 295 16.30 -7.86 -6.06
CA PHE A 295 14.98 -7.58 -5.48
C PHE A 295 14.00 -8.73 -5.76
N PHE A 296 13.73 -9.56 -4.75
CA PHE A 296 12.77 -10.65 -4.87
C PHE A 296 11.38 -10.19 -4.42
N VAL A 297 10.57 -9.77 -5.37
CA VAL A 297 9.26 -9.17 -5.14
C VAL A 297 8.13 -9.95 -5.83
N GLU A 298 6.91 -9.79 -5.33
CA GLU A 298 5.71 -10.36 -5.96
C GLU A 298 5.37 -9.64 -7.29
N PRO A 299 4.59 -10.28 -8.20
CA PRO A 299 4.21 -9.69 -9.48
C PRO A 299 3.56 -8.31 -9.36
N THR A 300 2.77 -8.08 -8.30
CA THR A 300 2.16 -6.78 -7.99
C THR A 300 3.21 -5.67 -7.84
N SER A 301 4.32 -5.95 -7.17
CA SER A 301 5.41 -4.98 -7.03
C SER A 301 6.19 -4.80 -8.33
N ALA A 302 6.33 -5.86 -9.12
CA ALA A 302 7.15 -5.86 -10.32
C ALA A 302 6.62 -4.98 -11.45
N VAL A 303 5.34 -4.60 -11.43
CA VAL A 303 4.72 -3.73 -12.44
C VAL A 303 5.40 -2.36 -12.57
N VAL A 304 6.06 -1.89 -11.49
CA VAL A 304 6.65 -0.55 -11.46
C VAL A 304 7.82 -0.39 -12.41
N LEU A 305 8.63 -1.42 -12.62
CA LEU A 305 9.79 -1.33 -13.50
C LEU A 305 9.42 -1.14 -14.98
N PRO A 306 8.55 -1.97 -15.60
CA PRO A 306 8.06 -1.67 -16.94
C PRO A 306 7.22 -0.38 -16.99
N GLY A 307 6.54 -0.01 -15.89
CA GLY A 307 5.88 1.28 -15.76
C GLY A 307 6.85 2.45 -15.89
N LEU A 308 8.02 2.38 -15.25
CA LEU A 308 9.09 3.37 -15.37
C LEU A 308 9.56 3.49 -16.82
N SER A 309 9.83 2.37 -17.50
CA SER A 309 10.25 2.38 -18.90
C SER A 309 9.25 3.06 -19.83
N LYS A 310 7.95 3.02 -19.49
CA LYS A 310 6.93 3.77 -20.22
C LYS A 310 6.91 5.25 -19.84
N LEU A 311 7.10 5.58 -18.56
CA LEU A 311 7.18 6.97 -18.12
C LEU A 311 8.33 7.72 -18.82
N CYS A 312 9.51 7.10 -18.96
CA CYS A 312 10.67 7.66 -19.66
C CYS A 312 10.40 8.05 -21.13
N ARG A 313 9.37 7.48 -21.76
CA ARG A 313 9.01 7.83 -23.14
C ARG A 313 8.17 9.09 -23.24
N HIS A 314 7.62 9.56 -22.12
CA HIS A 314 6.64 10.65 -22.07
C HIS A 314 7.07 11.81 -21.19
N ALA A 315 8.10 11.64 -20.37
CA ALA A 315 8.63 12.66 -19.49
C ALA A 315 10.17 12.66 -19.54
N ASP A 316 10.75 13.85 -19.46
CA ASP A 316 12.19 14.01 -19.24
C ASP A 316 12.48 13.74 -17.75
N LEU A 317 13.11 12.61 -17.50
CA LEU A 317 13.47 12.14 -16.16
C LEU A 317 14.95 12.34 -15.82
N ALA A 318 15.73 12.98 -16.71
CA ALA A 318 17.12 13.31 -16.44
C ALA A 318 17.20 14.18 -15.18
N GLU A 319 18.15 13.86 -14.30
CA GLU A 319 18.38 14.57 -13.02
C GLU A 319 17.19 14.62 -12.06
N ARG A 320 16.10 13.84 -12.31
CA ARG A 320 14.94 13.78 -11.44
C ARG A 320 15.13 12.77 -10.31
N LYS A 321 14.72 13.14 -9.10
CA LYS A 321 14.62 12.21 -7.96
C LYS A 321 13.37 11.35 -8.11
N ILE A 322 13.54 10.07 -8.41
CA ILE A 322 12.44 9.14 -8.66
C ILE A 322 12.43 8.08 -7.56
N VAL A 323 11.36 8.04 -6.77
CA VAL A 323 11.15 7.01 -5.76
C VAL A 323 10.18 5.96 -6.28
N ILE A 324 10.55 4.69 -6.16
CA ILE A 324 9.74 3.56 -6.62
C ILE A 324 9.46 2.61 -5.45
N LEU A 325 8.20 2.34 -5.18
CA LEU A 325 7.77 1.47 -4.09
C LEU A 325 7.75 0.01 -4.53
N LEU A 326 8.52 -0.83 -3.83
CA LEU A 326 8.45 -2.29 -3.92
C LEU A 326 7.61 -2.82 -2.75
N THR A 327 6.35 -3.13 -3.01
CA THR A 327 5.28 -3.19 -2.01
C THR A 327 5.07 -4.54 -1.34
N GLY A 328 5.49 -5.65 -1.96
CA GLY A 328 5.27 -7.00 -1.44
C GLY A 328 6.35 -7.99 -1.83
N SER A 329 6.66 -8.90 -0.92
CA SER A 329 7.74 -9.89 -1.03
C SER A 329 7.40 -11.02 -2.00
N GLY A 330 8.39 -11.42 -2.80
CA GLY A 330 8.34 -12.58 -3.68
C GLY A 330 8.23 -13.91 -2.93
N LEU A 331 8.61 -13.97 -1.66
CA LEU A 331 8.46 -15.16 -0.81
C LEU A 331 6.99 -15.57 -0.60
N LYS A 332 6.06 -14.65 -0.82
CA LYS A 332 4.60 -14.89 -0.71
C LYS A 332 3.98 -15.39 -2.03
N TYR A 333 4.76 -15.40 -3.10
CA TYR A 333 4.30 -15.78 -4.44
C TYR A 333 4.86 -17.15 -4.83
N THR A 334 3.97 -18.08 -5.13
CA THR A 334 4.32 -19.33 -5.81
C THR A 334 3.98 -19.19 -7.28
N ARG A 335 4.96 -19.42 -8.16
CA ARG A 335 4.62 -19.58 -9.59
C ARG A 335 3.61 -20.73 -9.71
N PRO A 336 2.52 -20.54 -10.44
CA PRO A 336 1.75 -21.70 -10.90
C PRO A 336 2.70 -22.62 -11.67
N SER A 337 2.70 -23.91 -11.29
CA SER A 337 3.44 -24.98 -11.98
C SER A 337 2.96 -25.12 -13.40
#